data_f599dba98ed7fd30b71f013f3c2d3776
#
_entry.id   f599dba98ed7fd30b71f013f3c2d3776
#
_cell.length_a   1.000
_cell.length_b   1.000
_cell.length_c   1.000
_cell.angle_alpha   90.00
_cell.angle_beta   90.00
_cell.angle_gamma   90.00
#
_symmetry.space_group_name_H-M   'P 1'
#
loop_
_entity.id
_entity.type
_entity.pdbx_description
1 polymer ?
#
loop_
_entity_poly.entity_id
_entity_poly.type
_entity_poly.pdbx_seq_one_letter_code
_entity_poly.pdbx_strand_id
1 'polypeptide(L)'
;MSDNNLTPRIEQLAPELEKIISTSEPIEHLADGFGGAQGPAEGPLWWKEGGYLLFSDIHNNRRMKYQPGSGVSLSLEPTNRANGLTRDLQGRLVACEHDSRRVTRQEADGSITVVANSFQGRRLNRPNDVVVRSDGCIYFTDPWSSQAAPEQWDLQYSGVYRMTPDLGTLSLLADDFVLPNGLAFLLISDCGIPYAAERPCHGNYR
;
A
#
# COMPACT_ATOMS: atom_id res chain seq x y z
N MET A 1 20.28 -13.04 32.23
CA MET A 1 20.17 -12.61 30.86
C MET A 1 19.45 -13.73 30.14
N SER A 2 18.13 -13.62 30.00
CA SER A 2 17.31 -14.62 29.31
C SER A 2 17.25 -14.22 27.86
N ASP A 3 18.00 -14.93 27.02
CA ASP A 3 17.84 -14.86 25.55
C ASP A 3 16.44 -15.38 25.20
N ASN A 4 15.49 -14.44 25.10
CA ASN A 4 14.20 -14.72 24.48
C ASN A 4 14.42 -14.76 22.94
N ASN A 5 15.14 -15.78 22.50
CA ASN A 5 15.28 -16.10 21.08
C ASN A 5 14.01 -16.84 20.64
N LEU A 6 12.87 -16.11 20.62
CA LEU A 6 11.64 -16.62 20.04
C LEU A 6 11.84 -16.70 18.53
N THR A 7 12.07 -17.88 18.02
CA THR A 7 12.06 -18.11 16.58
C THR A 7 10.68 -17.66 16.06
N PRO A 8 10.62 -16.74 15.08
CA PRO A 8 9.37 -16.34 14.48
C PRO A 8 8.59 -17.54 13.99
N ARG A 9 7.31 -17.64 14.35
CA ARG A 9 6.45 -18.76 13.94
C ARG A 9 5.08 -18.25 13.50
N ILE A 10 4.46 -19.01 12.60
CA ILE A 10 3.07 -18.78 12.19
C ILE A 10 2.17 -19.43 13.24
N GLU A 11 1.23 -18.67 13.82
CA GLU A 11 0.22 -19.17 14.74
C GLU A 11 -1.12 -19.21 14.03
N GLN A 12 -1.77 -20.36 14.05
CA GLN A 12 -3.09 -20.55 13.45
C GLN A 12 -4.17 -20.17 14.48
N LEU A 13 -4.87 -19.07 14.21
CA LEU A 13 -6.01 -18.62 15.03
C LEU A 13 -7.35 -19.10 14.48
N ALA A 14 -7.41 -19.45 13.18
CA ALA A 14 -8.60 -19.96 12.51
C ALA A 14 -8.24 -21.07 11.51
N PRO A 15 -9.13 -22.08 11.32
CA PRO A 15 -8.85 -23.22 10.43
C PRO A 15 -8.60 -22.82 8.98
N GLU A 16 -9.16 -21.69 8.54
CA GLU A 16 -9.04 -21.18 7.17
C GLU A 16 -7.62 -20.80 6.78
N LEU A 17 -6.74 -20.56 7.75
CA LEU A 17 -5.34 -20.22 7.49
C LEU A 17 -4.62 -21.30 6.65
N GLU A 18 -4.94 -22.57 6.88
CA GLU A 18 -4.34 -23.69 6.14
C GLU A 18 -4.59 -23.63 4.62
N LYS A 19 -5.67 -22.93 4.19
CA LYS A 19 -5.96 -22.70 2.77
C LYS A 19 -5.04 -21.64 2.12
N ILE A 20 -4.33 -20.86 2.94
CA ILE A 20 -3.50 -19.74 2.51
C ILE A 20 -2.03 -20.09 2.69
N ILE A 21 -1.64 -20.58 3.86
CA ILE A 21 -0.26 -20.87 4.23
C ILE A 21 -0.19 -21.99 5.27
N SER A 22 0.84 -22.84 5.20
CA SER A 22 1.12 -23.82 6.24
C SER A 22 1.78 -23.15 7.45
N THR A 23 1.39 -23.53 8.66
CA THR A 23 2.04 -23.08 9.90
C THR A 23 3.48 -23.57 10.05
N SER A 24 3.89 -24.54 9.24
CA SER A 24 5.28 -25.04 9.17
C SER A 24 6.18 -24.25 8.24
N GLU A 25 5.62 -23.31 7.45
CA GLU A 25 6.44 -22.47 6.60
C GLU A 25 7.38 -21.59 7.44
N PRO A 26 8.66 -21.48 7.07
CA PRO A 26 9.60 -20.63 7.78
C PRO A 26 9.29 -19.14 7.53
N ILE A 27 9.47 -18.32 8.57
CA ILE A 27 9.53 -16.87 8.39
C ILE A 27 10.99 -16.52 8.14
N GLU A 28 11.29 -16.13 6.92
CA GLU A 28 12.67 -15.85 6.48
C GLU A 28 12.97 -14.34 6.57
N HIS A 29 14.13 -14.00 7.12
CA HIS A 29 14.69 -12.65 7.05
C HIS A 29 15.40 -12.50 5.71
N LEU A 30 14.79 -11.75 4.78
CA LEU A 30 15.28 -11.64 3.40
C LEU A 30 16.37 -10.57 3.25
N ALA A 31 16.27 -9.46 3.96
CA ALA A 31 17.21 -8.36 3.90
C ALA A 31 16.96 -7.33 5.02
N ASP A 32 17.94 -6.46 5.25
CA ASP A 32 17.88 -5.34 6.20
C ASP A 32 18.52 -4.07 5.61
N GLY A 33 18.60 -3.00 6.43
CA GLY A 33 19.19 -1.73 6.02
C GLY A 33 18.27 -0.82 5.21
N PHE A 34 16.96 -1.04 5.27
CA PHE A 34 15.93 -0.21 4.63
C PHE A 34 15.10 0.53 5.67
N GLY A 35 14.46 1.65 5.26
CA GLY A 35 13.68 2.51 6.13
C GLY A 35 14.55 3.43 7.00
N GLY A 36 15.31 2.89 7.91
CA GLY A 36 16.20 3.63 8.81
C GLY A 36 15.49 4.19 10.04
N ALA A 37 16.07 5.24 10.66
CA ALA A 37 15.60 5.81 11.92
C ALA A 37 14.22 6.51 11.84
N GLN A 38 13.73 6.79 10.64
CA GLN A 38 12.47 7.52 10.43
C GLN A 38 11.27 6.61 10.15
N GLY A 39 11.48 5.32 9.98
CA GLY A 39 10.41 4.36 9.74
C GLY A 39 10.86 3.14 8.94
N PRO A 40 10.00 2.12 8.82
CA PRO A 40 10.31 0.88 8.11
C PRO A 40 10.30 1.04 6.58
N ALA A 41 10.74 -0.01 5.88
CA ALA A 41 10.38 -0.21 4.48
C ALA A 41 8.91 -0.65 4.42
N GLU A 42 8.19 -0.21 3.38
CA GLU A 42 6.74 -0.41 3.24
C GLU A 42 6.32 -0.76 1.80
N GLY A 43 5.00 -0.86 1.55
CA GLY A 43 4.42 -1.05 0.23
C GLY A 43 4.90 -2.32 -0.48
N PRO A 44 4.93 -3.50 0.16
CA PRO A 44 5.38 -4.73 -0.49
C PRO A 44 4.41 -5.14 -1.61
N LEU A 45 4.94 -5.38 -2.81
CA LEU A 45 4.19 -5.80 -3.97
C LEU A 45 4.87 -6.99 -4.66
N TRP A 46 4.24 -8.17 -4.63
CA TRP A 46 4.72 -9.32 -5.38
C TRP A 46 4.41 -9.18 -6.86
N TRP A 47 5.46 -9.17 -7.69
CA TRP A 47 5.35 -9.13 -9.14
C TRP A 47 5.40 -10.55 -9.71
N LYS A 48 4.23 -11.15 -9.88
CA LYS A 48 4.06 -12.57 -10.17
C LYS A 48 4.80 -13.03 -11.43
N GLU A 49 4.69 -12.28 -12.53
CA GLU A 49 5.25 -12.65 -13.82
C GLU A 49 6.79 -12.60 -13.82
N GLY A 50 7.36 -11.75 -13.00
CA GLY A 50 8.80 -11.60 -12.83
C GLY A 50 9.38 -12.40 -11.67
N GLY A 51 8.54 -12.97 -10.81
CA GLY A 51 8.95 -13.73 -9.63
C GLY A 51 9.78 -12.92 -8.64
N TYR A 52 9.43 -11.63 -8.44
CA TYR A 52 10.16 -10.75 -7.53
C TYR A 52 9.21 -9.90 -6.67
N LEU A 53 9.73 -9.40 -5.55
CA LEU A 53 9.05 -8.46 -4.68
C LEU A 53 9.57 -7.05 -4.94
N LEU A 54 8.66 -6.09 -5.15
CA LEU A 54 8.96 -4.67 -5.04
C LEU A 54 8.59 -4.18 -3.64
N PHE A 55 9.33 -3.20 -3.12
CA PHE A 55 8.99 -2.52 -1.88
C PHE A 55 9.55 -1.09 -1.86
N SER A 56 8.96 -0.24 -1.05
CA SER A 56 9.33 1.16 -0.91
C SER A 56 10.28 1.34 0.28
N ASP A 57 11.47 1.87 0.01
CA ASP A 57 12.39 2.40 1.00
C ASP A 57 12.20 3.92 1.05
N ILE A 58 11.09 4.33 1.71
CA ILE A 58 10.47 5.65 1.62
C ILE A 58 11.45 6.76 1.99
N HIS A 59 12.11 6.61 3.14
CA HIS A 59 12.96 7.66 3.69
C HIS A 59 14.25 7.85 2.90
N ASN A 60 14.69 6.82 2.18
CA ASN A 60 15.81 6.87 1.25
C ASN A 60 15.35 7.23 -0.18
N ASN A 61 14.06 7.53 -0.38
CA ASN A 61 13.47 7.99 -1.65
C ASN A 61 13.68 7.02 -2.81
N ARG A 62 13.64 5.71 -2.55
CA ARG A 62 13.93 4.67 -3.54
C ARG A 62 12.95 3.50 -3.46
N ARG A 63 12.79 2.80 -4.57
CA ARG A 63 12.06 1.53 -4.67
C ARG A 63 13.06 0.41 -4.88
N MET A 64 12.94 -0.62 -4.07
CA MET A 64 13.81 -1.77 -4.09
C MET A 64 13.11 -2.96 -4.74
N LYS A 65 13.91 -3.90 -5.24
CA LYS A 65 13.47 -5.18 -5.79
C LYS A 65 14.23 -6.30 -5.11
N TYR A 66 13.51 -7.21 -4.47
CA TYR A 66 14.06 -8.49 -4.01
C TYR A 66 13.77 -9.57 -5.05
N GLN A 67 14.81 -10.23 -5.53
CA GLN A 67 14.73 -11.37 -6.43
C GLN A 67 15.20 -12.61 -5.68
N PRO A 68 14.36 -13.67 -5.51
CA PRO A 68 14.81 -14.92 -4.92
C PRO A 68 16.09 -15.43 -5.59
N GLY A 69 17.07 -15.84 -4.77
CA GLY A 69 18.38 -16.29 -5.22
C GLY A 69 19.38 -15.21 -5.64
N SER A 70 18.94 -13.95 -5.82
CA SER A 70 19.81 -12.83 -6.22
C SER A 70 19.86 -11.71 -5.17
N GLY A 71 18.95 -11.73 -4.18
CA GLY A 71 18.87 -10.70 -3.15
C GLY A 71 18.21 -9.41 -3.58
N VAL A 72 18.55 -8.30 -2.90
CA VAL A 72 17.94 -6.99 -3.12
C VAL A 72 18.77 -6.10 -4.03
N SER A 73 18.10 -5.39 -4.92
CA SER A 73 18.70 -4.42 -5.85
C SER A 73 17.83 -3.15 -5.92
N LEU A 74 18.42 -2.04 -6.37
CA LEU A 74 17.70 -0.81 -6.67
C LEU A 74 16.81 -1.02 -7.90
N SER A 75 15.53 -0.62 -7.79
CA SER A 75 14.58 -0.65 -8.91
C SER A 75 14.36 0.74 -9.51
N LEU A 76 14.19 1.76 -8.67
CA LEU A 76 13.98 3.15 -9.10
C LEU A 76 14.45 4.12 -8.02
N GLU A 77 15.07 5.22 -8.44
CA GLU A 77 15.41 6.36 -7.60
C GLU A 77 15.53 7.63 -8.48
N PRO A 78 14.92 8.77 -8.13
CA PRO A 78 14.01 8.99 -7.01
C PRO A 78 12.59 8.46 -7.26
N THR A 79 11.81 8.29 -6.16
CA THR A 79 10.42 7.82 -6.21
C THR A 79 9.40 8.84 -5.71
N ASN A 80 9.81 10.08 -5.39
CA ASN A 80 9.03 11.06 -4.65
C ASN A 80 8.56 10.51 -3.29
N ARG A 81 9.42 9.71 -2.63
CA ARG A 81 9.13 8.98 -1.41
C ARG A 81 7.84 8.17 -1.51
N ALA A 82 7.75 7.35 -2.55
CA ALA A 82 6.63 6.45 -2.72
C ALA A 82 6.50 5.51 -1.52
N ASN A 83 5.26 5.23 -1.12
CA ASN A 83 4.91 4.31 -0.04
C ASN A 83 4.16 3.10 -0.61
N GLY A 84 2.83 3.06 -0.52
CA GLY A 84 2.01 1.96 -0.99
C GLY A 84 2.15 1.71 -2.49
N LEU A 85 2.26 0.45 -2.86
CA LEU A 85 2.39 -0.02 -4.24
C LEU A 85 1.32 -1.07 -4.53
N THR A 86 0.71 -1.00 -5.70
CA THR A 86 -0.19 -2.05 -6.19
C THR A 86 -0.13 -2.14 -7.72
N ARG A 87 -0.90 -3.06 -8.30
CA ARG A 87 -1.07 -3.16 -9.75
C ARG A 87 -2.53 -2.98 -10.12
N ASP A 88 -2.76 -2.30 -11.23
CA ASP A 88 -4.09 -2.27 -11.82
C ASP A 88 -4.40 -3.55 -12.62
N LEU A 89 -5.61 -3.63 -13.16
CA LEU A 89 -6.07 -4.81 -13.90
C LEU A 89 -5.31 -5.06 -15.21
N GLN A 90 -4.58 -4.06 -15.71
CA GLN A 90 -3.71 -4.16 -16.87
C GLN A 90 -2.26 -4.49 -16.48
N GLY A 91 -2.00 -4.68 -15.18
CA GLY A 91 -0.68 -5.00 -14.64
C GLY A 91 0.26 -3.79 -14.49
N ARG A 92 -0.25 -2.55 -14.65
CA ARG A 92 0.54 -1.32 -14.48
C ARG A 92 0.73 -1.01 -13.00
N LEU A 93 1.90 -0.51 -12.66
CA LEU A 93 2.22 -0.12 -11.28
C LEU A 93 1.46 1.15 -10.90
N VAL A 94 0.78 1.09 -9.75
CA VAL A 94 0.17 2.24 -9.08
C VAL A 94 0.90 2.49 -7.78
N ALA A 95 1.20 3.76 -7.47
CA ALA A 95 2.00 4.15 -6.31
C ALA A 95 1.43 5.40 -5.61
N CYS A 96 1.50 5.41 -4.27
CA CYS A 96 1.27 6.57 -3.45
C CYS A 96 2.59 7.33 -3.26
N GLU A 97 2.67 8.59 -3.66
CA GLU A 97 3.87 9.42 -3.58
C GLU A 97 3.71 10.51 -2.49
N HIS A 98 4.56 10.48 -1.46
CA HIS A 98 4.48 11.41 -0.34
C HIS A 98 4.90 12.83 -0.71
N ASP A 99 6.07 13.00 -1.35
CA ASP A 99 6.62 14.34 -1.61
C ASP A 99 5.81 15.09 -2.67
N SER A 100 5.29 14.38 -3.65
CA SER A 100 4.45 14.96 -4.70
C SER A 100 2.97 15.04 -4.29
N ARG A 101 2.57 14.41 -3.16
CA ARG A 101 1.21 14.43 -2.61
C ARG A 101 0.18 13.95 -3.65
N ARG A 102 0.44 12.77 -4.24
CA ARG A 102 -0.38 12.23 -5.31
C ARG A 102 -0.35 10.70 -5.37
N VAL A 103 -1.35 10.14 -6.02
CA VAL A 103 -1.35 8.75 -6.49
C VAL A 103 -1.03 8.75 -7.98
N THR A 104 -0.13 7.89 -8.41
CA THR A 104 0.34 7.79 -9.80
C THR A 104 0.20 6.40 -10.35
N ARG A 105 0.17 6.29 -11.68
CA ARG A 105 0.21 5.04 -12.41
C ARG A 105 1.29 5.12 -13.48
N GLN A 106 2.18 4.14 -13.51
CA GLN A 106 3.20 3.99 -14.54
C GLN A 106 2.61 3.27 -15.75
N GLU A 107 2.58 3.94 -16.90
CA GLU A 107 2.07 3.39 -18.14
C GLU A 107 3.10 2.42 -18.79
N ALA A 108 2.66 1.68 -19.81
CA ALA A 108 3.50 0.68 -20.47
C ALA A 108 4.72 1.28 -21.19
N ASP A 109 4.64 2.54 -21.61
CA ASP A 109 5.75 3.28 -22.22
C ASP A 109 6.69 3.94 -21.20
N GLY A 110 6.43 3.72 -19.90
CA GLY A 110 7.18 4.29 -18.78
C GLY A 110 6.74 5.69 -18.36
N SER A 111 5.80 6.31 -19.06
CA SER A 111 5.23 7.60 -18.66
C SER A 111 4.41 7.48 -17.38
N ILE A 112 4.20 8.61 -16.69
CA ILE A 112 3.46 8.65 -15.43
C ILE A 112 2.14 9.40 -15.63
N THR A 113 1.05 8.70 -15.36
CA THR A 113 -0.29 9.28 -15.27
C THR A 113 -0.60 9.61 -13.80
N VAL A 114 -1.06 10.84 -13.56
CA VAL A 114 -1.56 11.23 -12.23
C VAL A 114 -2.98 10.67 -12.07
N VAL A 115 -3.15 9.76 -11.10
CA VAL A 115 -4.45 9.17 -10.74
C VAL A 115 -5.27 10.16 -9.90
N ALA A 116 -4.64 10.73 -8.87
CA ALA A 116 -5.23 11.75 -8.01
C ALA A 116 -4.12 12.60 -7.37
N ASN A 117 -4.35 13.91 -7.26
CA ASN A 117 -3.47 14.84 -6.53
C ASN A 117 -4.25 15.88 -5.71
N SER A 118 -5.57 15.91 -5.88
CA SER A 118 -6.43 16.87 -5.19
C SER A 118 -7.86 16.32 -5.06
N PHE A 119 -8.56 16.81 -4.04
CA PHE A 119 -9.98 16.59 -3.84
C PHE A 119 -10.70 17.92 -3.61
N GLN A 120 -11.75 18.20 -4.39
CA GLN A 120 -12.50 19.47 -4.34
C GLN A 120 -11.58 20.72 -4.42
N GLY A 121 -10.56 20.67 -5.29
CA GLY A 121 -9.62 21.78 -5.50
C GLY A 121 -8.54 21.94 -4.45
N ARG A 122 -8.49 21.07 -3.43
CA ARG A 122 -7.45 21.05 -2.38
C ARG A 122 -6.50 19.90 -2.62
N ARG A 123 -5.19 20.12 -2.45
CA ARG A 123 -4.20 19.05 -2.59
C ARG A 123 -4.41 17.96 -1.54
N LEU A 124 -4.17 16.72 -1.94
CA LEU A 124 -4.12 15.58 -1.03
C LEU A 124 -3.05 15.80 0.05
N ASN A 125 -3.15 15.07 1.16
CA ASN A 125 -2.16 15.14 2.23
C ASN A 125 -0.88 14.38 1.82
N ARG A 126 -0.82 13.11 2.19
CA ARG A 126 0.28 12.20 1.85
C ARG A 126 -0.29 10.81 1.59
N PRO A 127 -0.82 10.54 0.38
CA PRO A 127 -1.37 9.23 0.08
C PRO A 127 -0.43 8.13 0.55
N ASN A 128 -0.98 7.19 1.35
CA ASN A 128 -0.17 6.21 2.06
C ASN A 128 -0.23 4.83 1.40
N ASP A 129 -1.41 4.23 1.31
CA ASP A 129 -1.58 2.91 0.72
C ASP A 129 -2.65 2.90 -0.37
N VAL A 130 -2.58 1.93 -1.28
CA VAL A 130 -3.43 1.87 -2.46
C VAL A 130 -3.74 0.42 -2.85
N VAL A 131 -5.00 0.17 -3.21
CA VAL A 131 -5.46 -1.11 -3.74
C VAL A 131 -6.36 -0.88 -4.95
N VAL A 132 -6.42 -1.87 -5.85
CA VAL A 132 -7.30 -1.86 -7.01
C VAL A 132 -8.32 -2.97 -6.88
N ARG A 133 -9.60 -2.61 -7.02
CA ARG A 133 -10.71 -3.54 -6.99
C ARG A 133 -10.89 -4.25 -8.33
N SER A 134 -11.61 -5.39 -8.32
CA SER A 134 -11.91 -6.18 -9.54
C SER A 134 -12.69 -5.44 -10.63
N ASP A 135 -13.36 -4.34 -10.29
CA ASP A 135 -14.01 -3.44 -11.26
C ASP A 135 -13.07 -2.36 -11.82
N GLY A 136 -11.79 -2.35 -11.41
CA GLY A 136 -10.79 -1.37 -11.83
C GLY A 136 -10.79 -0.07 -11.03
N CYS A 137 -11.69 0.11 -10.06
CA CYS A 137 -11.64 1.26 -9.16
C CYS A 137 -10.40 1.20 -8.28
N ILE A 138 -9.75 2.36 -8.10
CA ILE A 138 -8.55 2.52 -7.27
C ILE A 138 -8.97 3.13 -5.94
N TYR A 139 -8.58 2.49 -4.84
CA TYR A 139 -8.85 2.98 -3.48
C TYR A 139 -7.53 3.30 -2.81
N PHE A 140 -7.49 4.43 -2.10
CA PHE A 140 -6.27 4.83 -1.39
C PHE A 140 -6.59 5.56 -0.09
N THR A 141 -5.63 5.51 0.82
CA THR A 141 -5.65 6.28 2.07
C THR A 141 -4.81 7.53 1.93
N ASP A 142 -5.27 8.62 2.55
CA ASP A 142 -4.60 9.92 2.57
C ASP A 142 -4.58 10.46 4.00
N PRO A 143 -3.67 9.96 4.86
CA PRO A 143 -3.63 10.36 6.26
C PRO A 143 -3.19 11.82 6.42
N TRP A 144 -3.86 12.51 7.35
CA TRP A 144 -3.48 13.81 7.84
C TRP A 144 -2.73 13.67 9.16
N SER A 145 -1.68 14.46 9.36
CA SER A 145 -0.93 14.47 10.60
C SER A 145 -0.89 15.88 11.20
N SER A 146 -1.39 16.01 12.42
CA SER A 146 -1.30 17.23 13.20
C SER A 146 0.13 17.61 13.64
N GLN A 147 1.10 16.70 13.46
CA GLN A 147 2.50 16.96 13.79
C GLN A 147 3.22 17.80 12.73
N ALA A 148 2.66 17.90 11.54
CA ALA A 148 3.15 18.82 10.52
C ALA A 148 2.49 20.20 10.72
N ALA A 149 3.20 21.26 10.36
CA ALA A 149 2.68 22.63 10.45
C ALA A 149 1.34 22.74 9.70
N PRO A 150 0.27 23.25 10.33
CA PRO A 150 -1.08 23.28 9.75
C PRO A 150 -1.16 23.90 8.37
N GLU A 151 -0.33 24.92 8.10
CA GLU A 151 -0.25 25.62 6.82
C GLU A 151 0.30 24.77 5.67
N GLN A 152 0.83 23.59 5.95
CA GLN A 152 1.33 22.66 4.93
C GLN A 152 0.22 21.79 4.34
N TRP A 153 -0.96 21.76 4.96
CA TRP A 153 -2.05 20.87 4.61
C TRP A 153 -3.28 21.63 4.11
N ASP A 154 -3.69 21.36 2.90
CA ASP A 154 -4.92 21.91 2.33
C ASP A 154 -6.15 21.18 2.90
N LEU A 155 -6.05 19.86 3.08
CA LEU A 155 -7.04 19.01 3.74
C LEU A 155 -6.63 18.82 5.21
N GLN A 156 -7.56 19.11 6.15
CA GLN A 156 -7.31 19.01 7.59
C GLN A 156 -8.02 17.81 8.21
N TYR A 157 -8.15 16.74 7.43
CA TYR A 157 -8.71 15.47 7.84
C TYR A 157 -8.00 14.34 7.08
N SER A 158 -8.05 13.15 7.64
CA SER A 158 -7.61 11.94 6.96
C SER A 158 -8.72 11.43 6.05
N GLY A 159 -8.39 11.04 4.82
CA GLY A 159 -9.37 10.53 3.87
C GLY A 159 -9.11 9.11 3.42
N VAL A 160 -10.19 8.37 3.16
CA VAL A 160 -10.19 7.16 2.34
C VAL A 160 -10.94 7.48 1.06
N TYR A 161 -10.29 7.28 -0.07
CA TYR A 161 -10.82 7.72 -1.37
C TYR A 161 -11.02 6.57 -2.33
N ARG A 162 -11.92 6.77 -3.29
CA ARG A 162 -12.15 5.90 -4.45
C ARG A 162 -12.07 6.71 -5.74
N MET A 163 -11.21 6.27 -6.66
CA MET A 163 -11.12 6.78 -8.02
C MET A 163 -11.77 5.80 -8.99
N THR A 164 -12.58 6.30 -9.93
CA THR A 164 -13.17 5.47 -11.01
C THR A 164 -12.10 5.02 -12.01
N PRO A 165 -12.30 3.90 -12.74
CA PRO A 165 -11.30 3.34 -13.66
C PRO A 165 -10.90 4.28 -14.80
N ASP A 166 -11.81 5.15 -15.23
CA ASP A 166 -11.60 6.19 -16.25
C ASP A 166 -10.87 7.43 -15.71
N LEU A 167 -10.54 7.45 -14.41
CA LEU A 167 -9.96 8.58 -13.68
C LEU A 167 -10.83 9.85 -13.70
N GLY A 168 -12.12 9.71 -13.97
CA GLY A 168 -13.06 10.85 -14.12
C GLY A 168 -13.65 11.32 -12.78
N THR A 169 -13.76 10.43 -11.78
CA THR A 169 -14.43 10.76 -10.53
C THR A 169 -13.64 10.27 -9.31
N LEU A 170 -13.23 11.21 -8.45
CA LEU A 170 -12.68 10.95 -7.13
C LEU A 170 -13.77 11.18 -6.07
N SER A 171 -14.03 10.17 -5.25
CA SER A 171 -15.01 10.20 -4.16
C SER A 171 -14.33 10.00 -2.82
N LEU A 172 -14.70 10.80 -1.82
CA LEU A 172 -14.36 10.58 -0.42
C LEU A 172 -15.33 9.52 0.13
N LEU A 173 -14.80 8.45 0.71
CA LEU A 173 -15.59 7.37 1.29
C LEU A 173 -15.71 7.45 2.80
N ALA A 174 -14.63 7.90 3.47
CA ALA A 174 -14.57 8.08 4.91
C ALA A 174 -13.55 9.16 5.26
N ASP A 175 -13.84 9.94 6.31
CA ASP A 175 -13.00 11.03 6.84
C ASP A 175 -12.89 11.01 8.37
N ASP A 176 -13.35 9.93 8.99
CA ASP A 176 -13.41 9.73 10.44
C ASP A 176 -12.25 8.89 11.01
N PHE A 177 -11.31 8.46 10.17
CA PHE A 177 -10.10 7.77 10.63
C PHE A 177 -9.06 8.76 11.13
N VAL A 178 -8.38 8.41 12.23
CA VAL A 178 -7.30 9.24 12.77
C VAL A 178 -6.06 9.18 11.88
N LEU A 179 -5.64 7.99 11.49
CA LEU A 179 -4.44 7.78 10.66
C LEU A 179 -4.62 6.53 9.78
N PRO A 180 -5.45 6.59 8.72
CA PRO A 180 -5.65 5.46 7.84
C PRO A 180 -4.34 5.11 7.12
N ASN A 181 -3.95 3.83 7.16
CA ASN A 181 -2.73 3.29 6.61
C ASN A 181 -3.09 2.20 5.58
N GLY A 182 -2.79 0.94 5.87
CA GLY A 182 -3.00 -0.18 4.94
C GLY A 182 -4.45 -0.39 4.52
N LEU A 183 -4.66 -0.82 3.27
CA LEU A 183 -5.93 -1.19 2.68
C LEU A 183 -5.89 -2.61 2.13
N ALA A 184 -6.98 -3.35 2.29
CA ALA A 184 -7.16 -4.63 1.64
C ALA A 184 -8.63 -4.87 1.31
N PHE A 185 -8.89 -5.62 0.22
CA PHE A 185 -10.21 -6.18 -0.04
C PHE A 185 -10.30 -7.59 0.49
N LEU A 186 -11.36 -7.90 1.21
CA LEU A 186 -11.73 -9.26 1.55
C LEU A 186 -12.48 -9.88 0.36
N LEU A 187 -11.93 -10.93 -0.21
CA LEU A 187 -12.65 -11.76 -1.18
C LEU A 187 -13.56 -12.70 -0.39
N ILE A 188 -14.84 -12.33 -0.26
CA ILE A 188 -15.85 -13.21 0.33
C ILE A 188 -16.37 -14.11 -0.80
N SER A 189 -15.69 -15.22 -1.08
CA SER A 189 -16.26 -16.32 -1.83
C SER A 189 -17.01 -17.23 -0.85
N ASP A 190 -18.26 -17.56 -1.14
CA ASP A 190 -19.09 -18.60 -0.47
C ASP A 190 -19.82 -18.27 0.83
N CYS A 191 -20.32 -17.06 1.01
CA CYS A 191 -21.36 -16.84 2.04
C CYS A 191 -22.79 -16.83 1.51
N GLY A 192 -23.10 -17.47 0.39
CA GLY A 192 -24.50 -17.65 -0.06
C GLY A 192 -25.35 -16.37 -0.16
N ILE A 193 -24.75 -15.20 0.03
CA ILE A 193 -25.37 -13.89 -0.09
C ILE A 193 -24.99 -13.36 -1.47
N PRO A 194 -25.94 -13.24 -2.39
CA PRO A 194 -25.69 -12.58 -3.65
C PRO A 194 -25.42 -11.09 -3.36
N TYR A 195 -24.26 -10.60 -3.72
CA TYR A 195 -23.65 -9.28 -3.45
C TYR A 195 -22.72 -9.28 -2.21
N ALA A 196 -21.54 -9.84 -2.37
CA ALA A 196 -20.42 -9.45 -1.56
C ALA A 196 -20.05 -7.99 -1.90
N ALA A 197 -20.49 -7.07 -1.08
CA ALA A 197 -19.85 -5.76 -1.06
C ALA A 197 -18.40 -6.00 -0.61
N GLU A 198 -17.43 -5.88 -1.53
CA GLU A 198 -16.01 -5.78 -1.17
C GLU A 198 -15.89 -4.56 -0.26
N ARG A 199 -15.74 -4.78 1.03
CA ARG A 199 -15.52 -3.70 2.00
C ARG A 199 -14.03 -3.61 2.24
N PRO A 200 -13.46 -2.39 2.24
CA PRO A 200 -12.09 -2.23 2.68
C PRO A 200 -11.98 -2.72 4.13
N CYS A 201 -11.01 -3.60 4.39
CA CYS A 201 -10.70 -4.01 5.75
C CYS A 201 -9.97 -2.86 6.44
N HIS A 202 -10.64 -2.24 7.40
CA HIS A 202 -10.07 -1.15 8.17
C HIS A 202 -9.18 -1.72 9.28
N GLY A 203 -7.88 -1.58 9.12
CA GLY A 203 -6.93 -1.88 10.20
C GLY A 203 -7.01 -0.80 11.28
N ASN A 204 -7.71 -1.07 12.37
CA ASN A 204 -7.63 -0.26 13.58
C ASN A 204 -6.33 -0.64 14.31
N TYR A 205 -5.28 0.13 14.15
CA TYR A 205 -4.20 0.16 15.13
C TYR A 205 -4.57 1.17 16.22
N ARG A 206 -4.93 0.65 17.39
CA ARG A 206 -4.95 1.42 18.64
C ARG A 206 -3.55 1.47 19.21
#